data_7f6c4aa0ec48467a723fdd93b332c4d3
#
_entry.id   7f6c4aa0ec48467a723fdd93b332c4d3
#
_cell.length_a   1.000
_cell.length_b   1.000
_cell.length_c   1.000
_cell.angle_alpha   90.00
_cell.angle_beta   90.00
_cell.angle_gamma   90.00
#
_symmetry.space_group_name_H-M   'P 1'
#
loop_
_entity.id
_entity.type
_entity.pdbx_description
1 polymer ?
#
loop_
_entity_poly.entity_id
_entity_poly.type
_entity_poly.pdbx_seq_one_letter_code
_entity_poly.pdbx_strand_id
1 'polypeptide(L)'
;MSETMISVSHVSKVVSDVGGPLAILRDIDFSVKAGESVAILGASGSGKSTLLSIMAGLDTPTEGQVSLAGQPIFDMTEDQRAAWRGQMLGFVFQNFQLMGHLTALENVMLPLELAGAKNASQLAKEILSQVGLAAVSYTHLTLPTNREV
;
A
#
# COMPACT_ATOMS: atom_id res chain seq x y z
N MET A 1 6.34 -23.45 -14.36
CA MET A 1 6.97 -22.84 -13.16
C MET A 1 6.20 -21.56 -12.85
N SER A 2 5.70 -21.38 -11.63
CA SER A 2 4.98 -20.15 -11.24
C SER A 2 5.98 -19.00 -11.17
N GLU A 3 5.63 -17.89 -11.81
CA GLU A 3 6.44 -16.67 -11.86
C GLU A 3 6.54 -16.04 -10.46
N THR A 4 7.72 -15.54 -10.07
CA THR A 4 7.89 -14.80 -8.83
C THR A 4 7.37 -13.38 -9.02
N MET A 5 6.34 -13.02 -8.26
CA MET A 5 5.70 -11.70 -8.33
C MET A 5 6.34 -10.69 -7.39
N ILE A 6 6.77 -11.12 -6.22
CA ILE A 6 7.47 -10.28 -5.25
C ILE A 6 8.74 -11.02 -4.81
N SER A 7 9.86 -10.33 -4.82
CA SER A 7 11.11 -10.81 -4.22
C SER A 7 11.64 -9.75 -3.28
N VAL A 8 11.91 -10.12 -2.06
CA VAL A 8 12.53 -9.31 -1.02
C VAL A 8 13.89 -9.92 -0.70
N SER A 9 14.97 -9.15 -0.87
CA SER A 9 16.34 -9.65 -0.73
C SER A 9 17.14 -8.74 0.19
N HIS A 10 17.60 -9.29 1.31
CA HIS A 10 18.46 -8.65 2.31
C HIS A 10 17.91 -7.30 2.82
N VAL A 11 16.58 -7.16 2.90
CA VAL A 11 15.96 -5.89 3.29
C VAL A 11 16.15 -5.62 4.77
N SER A 12 16.81 -4.50 5.05
CA SER A 12 16.98 -3.95 6.39
C SER A 12 16.46 -2.51 6.45
N LYS A 13 15.91 -2.11 7.59
CA LYS A 13 15.46 -0.73 7.85
C LYS A 13 15.94 -0.28 9.21
N VAL A 14 16.76 0.76 9.21
CA VAL A 14 17.24 1.44 10.41
C VAL A 14 16.72 2.88 10.38
N VAL A 15 16.14 3.33 11.46
CA VAL A 15 15.71 4.73 11.65
C VAL A 15 16.52 5.36 12.78
N SER A 16 16.78 6.65 12.67
CA SER A 16 17.43 7.41 13.75
C SER A 16 16.34 7.91 14.70
N ASP A 17 16.45 7.56 15.97
CA ASP A 17 15.60 8.06 17.03
C ASP A 17 16.45 8.82 18.07
N VAL A 18 15.80 9.52 19.00
CA VAL A 18 16.45 10.28 20.09
C VAL A 18 17.43 9.42 20.91
N GLY A 19 17.17 8.09 20.97
CA GLY A 19 18.02 7.10 21.64
C GLY A 19 19.13 6.51 20.77
N GLY A 20 19.26 6.92 19.49
CA GLY A 20 20.24 6.36 18.53
C GLY A 20 19.59 5.54 17.41
N PRO A 21 20.38 4.78 16.64
CA PRO A 21 19.85 3.99 15.52
C PRO A 21 19.01 2.82 16.04
N LEU A 22 17.77 2.73 15.55
CA LEU A 22 16.82 1.66 15.83
C LEU A 22 16.61 0.82 14.57
N ALA A 23 16.99 -0.45 14.62
CA ALA A 23 16.75 -1.39 13.52
C ALA A 23 15.31 -1.93 13.61
N ILE A 24 14.46 -1.52 12.66
CA ILE A 24 13.07 -1.96 12.53
C ILE A 24 12.99 -3.29 11.79
N LEU A 25 13.75 -3.45 10.71
CA LEU A 25 13.86 -4.68 9.93
C LEU A 25 15.33 -5.08 9.84
N ARG A 26 15.59 -6.38 9.88
CA ARG A 26 16.94 -6.94 9.83
C ARG A 26 16.99 -8.11 8.87
N ASP A 27 17.68 -7.90 7.75
CA ASP A 27 18.04 -8.94 6.77
C ASP A 27 16.85 -9.83 6.38
N ILE A 28 15.79 -9.22 5.86
CA ILE A 28 14.55 -9.91 5.49
C ILE A 28 14.69 -10.46 4.08
N ASP A 29 14.48 -11.78 3.92
CA ASP A 29 14.50 -12.49 2.66
C ASP A 29 13.27 -13.37 2.50
N PHE A 30 12.50 -13.17 1.43
CA PHE A 30 11.45 -14.09 0.98
C PHE A 30 10.98 -13.74 -0.42
N SER A 31 10.18 -14.63 -1.00
CA SER A 31 9.52 -14.39 -2.28
C SER A 31 8.08 -14.84 -2.27
N VAL A 32 7.25 -14.21 -3.10
CA VAL A 32 5.84 -14.54 -3.31
C VAL A 32 5.64 -14.85 -4.80
N LYS A 33 5.02 -15.98 -5.09
CA LYS A 33 4.75 -16.42 -6.46
C LYS A 33 3.36 -15.98 -6.92
N ALA A 34 3.13 -16.01 -8.21
CA ALA A 34 1.83 -15.75 -8.79
C ALA A 34 0.76 -16.70 -8.22
N GLY A 35 -0.37 -16.14 -7.78
CA GLY A 35 -1.47 -16.88 -7.16
C GLY A 35 -1.26 -17.28 -5.70
N GLU A 36 -0.13 -16.92 -5.10
CA GLU A 36 0.17 -17.24 -3.70
C GLU A 36 -0.41 -16.17 -2.75
N SER A 37 -0.87 -16.61 -1.58
CA SER A 37 -1.27 -15.74 -0.48
C SER A 37 -0.30 -15.94 0.68
N VAL A 38 0.26 -14.84 1.18
CA VAL A 38 1.26 -14.84 2.26
C VAL A 38 0.77 -13.98 3.42
N ALA A 39 0.89 -14.47 4.65
CA ALA A 39 0.63 -13.71 5.86
C ALA A 39 1.93 -13.38 6.59
N ILE A 40 2.12 -12.09 6.91
CA ILE A 40 3.23 -11.60 7.72
C ILE A 40 2.75 -11.51 9.17
N LEU A 41 3.28 -12.37 10.02
CA LEU A 41 2.93 -12.46 11.43
C LEU A 41 4.01 -11.85 12.32
N GLY A 42 3.58 -11.27 13.44
CA GLY A 42 4.49 -10.69 14.42
C GLY A 42 3.74 -9.83 15.45
N ALA A 43 4.40 -9.54 16.56
CA ALA A 43 3.87 -8.66 17.61
C ALA A 43 3.60 -7.24 17.09
N SER A 44 2.79 -6.46 17.81
CA SER A 44 2.63 -5.04 17.53
C SER A 44 3.99 -4.33 17.60
N GLY A 45 4.26 -3.45 16.65
CA GLY A 45 5.55 -2.73 16.57
C GLY A 45 6.71 -3.55 15.99
N SER A 46 6.49 -4.78 15.51
CA SER A 46 7.56 -5.63 14.94
C SER A 46 7.98 -5.26 13.50
N GLY A 47 7.52 -4.13 12.96
CA GLY A 47 7.92 -3.66 11.62
C GLY A 47 7.09 -4.19 10.45
N LYS A 48 5.97 -4.91 10.70
CA LYS A 48 5.12 -5.48 9.61
C LYS A 48 4.63 -4.42 8.62
N SER A 49 4.09 -3.32 9.13
CA SER A 49 3.60 -2.21 8.28
C SER A 49 4.75 -1.53 7.53
N THR A 50 5.92 -1.41 8.14
CA THR A 50 7.13 -0.89 7.49
C THR A 50 7.57 -1.80 6.36
N LEU A 51 7.57 -3.12 6.57
CA LEU A 51 7.91 -4.09 5.54
C LEU A 51 6.93 -4.01 4.36
N LEU A 52 5.61 -3.98 4.63
CA LEU A 52 4.60 -3.81 3.58
C LEU A 52 4.77 -2.50 2.81
N SER A 53 5.09 -1.40 3.50
CA SER A 53 5.36 -0.10 2.85
C SER A 53 6.59 -0.14 1.95
N ILE A 54 7.66 -0.81 2.37
CA ILE A 54 8.87 -1.02 1.56
C ILE A 54 8.57 -1.91 0.36
N MET A 55 7.85 -3.00 0.54
CA MET A 55 7.43 -3.89 -0.55
C MET A 55 6.56 -3.18 -1.59
N ALA A 56 5.74 -2.23 -1.15
CA ALA A 56 4.93 -1.39 -2.03
C ALA A 56 5.72 -0.20 -2.65
N GLY A 57 6.99 0.00 -2.28
CA GLY A 57 7.78 1.14 -2.73
C GLY A 57 7.31 2.49 -2.18
N LEU A 58 6.54 2.48 -1.08
CA LEU A 58 6.08 3.69 -0.37
C LEU A 58 7.12 4.22 0.62
N ASP A 59 8.00 3.34 1.09
CA ASP A 59 9.17 3.67 1.91
C ASP A 59 10.40 2.98 1.30
N THR A 60 11.59 3.46 1.63
CA THR A 60 12.85 2.92 1.13
C THR A 60 13.55 2.10 2.21
N PRO A 61 14.15 0.96 1.89
CA PRO A 61 15.00 0.23 2.83
C PRO A 61 16.28 1.01 3.09
N THR A 62 16.98 0.70 4.19
CA THR A 62 18.35 1.17 4.43
C THR A 62 19.33 0.34 3.61
N GLU A 63 19.05 -0.96 3.49
CA GLU A 63 19.82 -1.92 2.70
C GLU A 63 18.87 -2.94 2.06
N GLY A 64 19.33 -3.60 1.02
CA GLY A 64 18.59 -4.64 0.32
C GLY A 64 17.76 -4.13 -0.85
N GLN A 65 17.02 -5.04 -1.48
CA GLN A 65 16.26 -4.78 -2.70
C GLN A 65 14.89 -5.46 -2.66
N VAL A 66 13.92 -4.84 -3.29
CA VAL A 66 12.62 -5.44 -3.60
C VAL A 66 12.41 -5.43 -5.11
N SER A 67 11.99 -6.56 -5.65
CA SER A 67 11.56 -6.66 -7.04
C SER A 67 10.08 -7.00 -7.12
N LEU A 68 9.36 -6.31 -8.00
CA LEU A 68 7.96 -6.56 -8.35
C LEU A 68 7.89 -7.01 -9.81
N ALA A 69 7.35 -8.19 -10.05
CA ALA A 69 7.29 -8.82 -11.37
C ALA A 69 8.66 -8.77 -12.08
N GLY A 70 9.72 -9.12 -11.36
CA GLY A 70 11.10 -9.14 -11.85
C GLY A 70 11.78 -7.78 -11.99
N GLN A 71 11.10 -6.66 -11.68
CA GLN A 71 11.68 -5.32 -11.77
C GLN A 71 12.17 -4.84 -10.40
N PRO A 72 13.45 -4.51 -10.22
CA PRO A 72 14.00 -3.97 -8.98
C PRO A 72 13.51 -2.53 -8.77
N ILE A 73 12.61 -2.32 -7.81
CA ILE A 73 11.91 -1.04 -7.66
C ILE A 73 12.76 0.08 -7.06
N PHE A 74 13.82 -0.25 -6.35
CA PHE A 74 14.71 0.77 -5.76
C PHE A 74 15.83 1.23 -6.69
N ASP A 75 15.98 0.62 -7.87
CA ASP A 75 16.82 1.13 -8.95
C ASP A 75 16.08 2.16 -9.81
N MET A 76 14.76 2.29 -9.63
CA MET A 76 13.91 3.26 -10.32
C MET A 76 13.97 4.63 -9.64
N THR A 77 13.79 5.70 -10.43
CA THR A 77 13.47 7.02 -9.87
C THR A 77 12.11 6.98 -9.14
N GLU A 78 11.84 7.97 -8.27
CA GLU A 78 10.56 8.03 -7.54
C GLU A 78 9.36 8.06 -8.50
N ASP A 79 9.44 8.83 -9.59
CA ASP A 79 8.37 8.92 -10.59
C ASP A 79 8.13 7.59 -11.31
N GLN A 80 9.20 6.89 -11.67
CA GLN A 80 9.13 5.57 -12.30
C GLN A 80 8.53 4.54 -11.33
N ARG A 81 8.97 4.57 -10.08
CA ARG A 81 8.46 3.69 -9.03
C ARG A 81 6.98 3.96 -8.74
N ALA A 82 6.57 5.23 -8.68
CA ALA A 82 5.18 5.62 -8.51
C ALA A 82 4.30 5.13 -9.68
N ALA A 83 4.77 5.30 -10.91
CA ALA A 83 4.07 4.81 -12.10
C ALA A 83 3.95 3.27 -12.12
N TRP A 84 5.03 2.56 -11.78
CA TRP A 84 5.06 1.10 -11.70
C TRP A 84 4.12 0.58 -10.60
N ARG A 85 4.17 1.18 -9.43
CA ARG A 85 3.26 0.89 -8.31
C ARG A 85 1.80 1.03 -8.71
N GLY A 86 1.43 2.12 -9.38
CA GLY A 86 0.06 2.36 -9.86
C GLY A 86 -0.46 1.31 -10.84
N GLN A 87 0.42 0.61 -11.55
CA GLN A 87 0.07 -0.45 -12.49
C GLN A 87 0.04 -1.84 -11.87
N MET A 88 0.92 -2.10 -10.91
CA MET A 88 1.20 -3.45 -10.42
C MET A 88 0.59 -3.76 -9.05
N LEU A 89 0.26 -2.75 -8.25
CA LEU A 89 -0.13 -2.94 -6.85
C LEU A 89 -1.49 -2.30 -6.54
N GLY A 90 -2.29 -3.02 -5.74
CA GLY A 90 -3.36 -2.46 -4.93
C GLY A 90 -2.92 -2.51 -3.45
N PHE A 91 -3.20 -1.45 -2.70
CA PHE A 91 -2.87 -1.37 -1.29
C PHE A 91 -4.12 -1.06 -0.46
N VAL A 92 -4.33 -1.82 0.62
CA VAL A 92 -5.38 -1.55 1.61
C VAL A 92 -4.70 -1.13 2.90
N PHE A 93 -4.87 0.14 3.28
CA PHE A 93 -4.26 0.70 4.48
C PHE A 93 -5.07 0.35 5.74
N GLN A 94 -4.37 0.15 6.84
CA GLN A 94 -4.99 -0.01 8.16
C GLN A 94 -5.70 1.26 8.61
N ASN A 95 -5.14 2.42 8.30
CA ASN A 95 -5.80 3.72 8.44
C ASN A 95 -6.57 4.02 7.16
N PHE A 96 -7.79 4.47 7.27
CA PHE A 96 -8.76 4.54 6.16
C PHE A 96 -8.30 5.39 4.96
N GLN A 97 -7.33 6.30 5.12
CA GLN A 97 -6.78 7.17 4.07
C GLN A 97 -7.86 7.97 3.31
N LEU A 98 -8.98 8.25 4.00
CA LEU A 98 -10.12 8.96 3.41
C LEU A 98 -9.92 10.47 3.51
N MET A 99 -10.31 11.15 2.45
CA MET A 99 -10.42 12.60 2.42
C MET A 99 -11.78 13.01 3.01
N GLY A 100 -11.79 13.51 4.24
CA GLY A 100 -13.04 13.79 4.99
C GLY A 100 -13.91 14.88 4.38
N HIS A 101 -13.36 15.73 3.52
CA HIS A 101 -14.09 16.75 2.78
C HIS A 101 -14.76 16.24 1.50
N LEU A 102 -14.47 15.01 1.09
CA LEU A 102 -15.05 14.33 -0.07
C LEU A 102 -16.14 13.33 0.38
N THR A 103 -17.12 13.13 -0.47
CA THR A 103 -18.12 12.06 -0.33
C THR A 103 -17.48 10.70 -0.52
N ALA A 104 -18.19 9.63 -0.16
CA ALA A 104 -17.75 8.26 -0.43
C ALA A 104 -17.49 8.03 -1.92
N LEU A 105 -18.38 8.53 -2.78
CA LEU A 105 -18.22 8.41 -4.24
C LEU A 105 -16.95 9.15 -4.72
N GLU A 106 -16.73 10.37 -4.28
CA GLU A 106 -15.56 11.17 -4.67
C GLU A 106 -14.25 10.54 -4.19
N ASN A 107 -14.23 9.97 -2.97
CA ASN A 107 -13.06 9.23 -2.48
C ASN A 107 -12.70 8.03 -3.37
N VAL A 108 -13.71 7.31 -3.89
CA VAL A 108 -13.49 6.17 -4.80
C VAL A 108 -13.18 6.62 -6.22
N MET A 109 -13.75 7.76 -6.65
CA MET A 109 -13.50 8.32 -7.99
C MET A 109 -12.09 8.86 -8.16
N LEU A 110 -11.54 9.52 -7.14
CA LEU A 110 -10.29 10.26 -7.24
C LEU A 110 -9.11 9.43 -7.79
N PRO A 111 -8.80 8.22 -7.31
CA PRO A 111 -7.73 7.41 -7.89
C PRO A 111 -8.02 6.98 -9.34
N LEU A 112 -9.29 6.78 -9.70
CA LEU A 112 -9.67 6.44 -11.07
C LEU A 112 -9.47 7.64 -12.02
N GLU A 113 -9.80 8.85 -11.58
CA GLU A 113 -9.58 10.09 -12.33
C GLU A 113 -8.08 10.37 -12.51
N LEU A 114 -7.28 10.20 -11.46
CA LEU A 114 -5.83 10.34 -11.52
C LEU A 114 -5.19 9.33 -12.48
N ALA A 115 -5.76 8.13 -12.59
CA ALA A 115 -5.37 7.12 -13.57
C ALA A 115 -5.90 7.40 -15.00
N GLY A 116 -6.67 8.49 -15.22
CA GLY A 116 -7.21 8.88 -16.51
C GLY A 116 -8.44 8.10 -16.98
N ALA A 117 -9.16 7.44 -16.08
CA ALA A 117 -10.38 6.70 -16.40
C ALA A 117 -11.51 7.65 -16.83
N LYS A 118 -11.98 7.53 -18.07
CA LYS A 118 -13.05 8.39 -18.63
C LYS A 118 -14.42 8.18 -17.99
N ASN A 119 -14.63 7.00 -17.36
CA ASN A 119 -15.90 6.60 -16.74
C ASN A 119 -15.73 6.40 -15.21
N ALA A 120 -14.87 7.18 -14.57
CA ALA A 120 -14.54 7.06 -13.14
C ALA A 120 -15.78 7.03 -12.24
N SER A 121 -16.77 7.90 -12.50
CA SER A 121 -18.01 7.97 -11.71
C SER A 121 -18.83 6.67 -11.79
N GLN A 122 -18.95 6.09 -12.98
CA GLN A 122 -19.69 4.83 -13.14
C GLN A 122 -18.96 3.68 -12.46
N LEU A 123 -17.66 3.54 -12.68
CA LEU A 123 -16.84 2.51 -12.04
C LEU A 123 -16.89 2.62 -10.51
N ALA A 124 -16.78 3.83 -9.97
CA ALA A 124 -16.86 4.06 -8.54
C ALA A 124 -18.22 3.65 -7.95
N LYS A 125 -19.33 3.95 -8.64
CA LYS A 125 -20.69 3.51 -8.22
C LYS A 125 -20.83 1.98 -8.23
N GLU A 126 -20.30 1.32 -9.26
CA GLU A 126 -20.29 -0.13 -9.37
C GLU A 126 -19.52 -0.78 -8.19
N ILE A 127 -18.31 -0.26 -7.89
CA ILE A 127 -17.48 -0.72 -6.77
C ILE A 127 -18.22 -0.52 -5.43
N LEU A 128 -18.78 0.68 -5.19
CA LEU A 128 -19.54 0.97 -3.98
C LEU A 128 -20.77 0.04 -3.84
N SER A 129 -21.43 -0.27 -4.93
CA SER A 129 -22.54 -1.24 -4.93
C SER A 129 -22.09 -2.64 -4.56
N GLN A 130 -20.96 -3.10 -5.09
CA GLN A 130 -20.41 -4.43 -4.78
C GLN A 130 -20.06 -4.61 -3.30
N VAL A 131 -19.63 -3.54 -2.63
CA VAL A 131 -19.33 -3.55 -1.18
C VAL A 131 -20.52 -3.13 -0.30
N GLY A 132 -21.70 -2.97 -0.87
CA GLY A 132 -22.93 -2.64 -0.14
C GLY A 132 -23.08 -1.18 0.30
N LEU A 133 -22.30 -0.27 -0.28
CA LEU A 133 -22.26 1.16 0.07
C LEU A 133 -22.98 2.07 -0.95
N ALA A 134 -23.78 1.52 -1.85
CA ALA A 134 -24.51 2.30 -2.87
C ALA A 134 -25.38 3.42 -2.26
N ALA A 135 -26.08 3.13 -1.16
CA ALA A 135 -26.97 4.09 -0.50
C ALA A 135 -26.25 5.29 0.14
N VAL A 136 -24.97 5.16 0.46
CA VAL A 136 -24.15 6.19 1.12
C VAL A 136 -23.14 6.87 0.18
N SER A 137 -23.27 6.66 -1.12
CA SER A 137 -22.33 7.17 -2.14
C SER A 137 -22.13 8.70 -2.07
N TYR A 138 -23.18 9.44 -1.71
CA TYR A 138 -23.16 10.90 -1.60
C TYR A 138 -23.00 11.41 -0.16
N THR A 139 -22.69 10.54 0.80
CA THR A 139 -22.48 10.90 2.19
C THR A 139 -21.00 11.25 2.40
N HIS A 140 -20.74 12.35 3.12
CA HIS A 140 -19.41 12.65 3.61
C HIS A 140 -19.01 11.64 4.70
N LEU A 141 -17.84 11.04 4.54
CA LEU A 141 -17.35 10.05 5.48
C LEU A 141 -16.72 10.77 6.68
N THR A 142 -17.34 10.64 7.84
CA THR A 142 -16.72 11.03 9.09
C THR A 142 -15.83 9.89 9.58
N LEU A 143 -14.54 10.17 9.70
CA LEU A 143 -13.63 9.24 10.37
C LEU A 143 -14.08 9.07 11.82
N PRO A 144 -14.11 7.83 12.36
CA PRO A 144 -14.35 7.65 13.78
C PRO A 144 -13.26 8.40 14.54
N THR A 145 -13.63 9.45 15.25
CA THR A 145 -12.74 10.08 16.21
C THR A 145 -12.52 9.05 17.31
N ASN A 146 -11.33 8.50 17.43
CA ASN A 146 -10.91 7.79 18.63
C ASN A 146 -11.01 8.79 19.79
N ARG A 147 -12.14 8.81 20.47
CA ARG A 147 -12.19 9.32 21.83
C ARG A 147 -11.61 8.19 22.69
N GLU A 148 -10.34 8.30 22.95
CA GLU A 148 -9.77 7.60 24.11
C GLU A 148 -10.50 8.14 25.33
N VAL A 149 -11.20 7.26 26.03
CA VAL A 149 -11.77 7.48 27.35
C VAL A 149 -10.73 7.03 28.38
#